data_36cc1e602df5e391cb724f66bcbcdcb4
#
_entry.id   36cc1e602df5e391cb724f66bcbcdcb4
#
_cell.length_a   1.000
_cell.length_b   1.000
_cell.length_c   1.000
_cell.angle_alpha   90.00
_cell.angle_beta   90.00
_cell.angle_gamma   90.00
#
_symmetry.space_group_name_H-M   'P 1'
#
loop_
_entity.id
_entity.type
_entity.pdbx_description
1 polymer ?
#
loop_
_entity_poly.entity_id
_entity_poly.type
_entity_poly.pdbx_seq_one_letter_code
_entity_poly.pdbx_strand_id
1 'polypeptide(L)'
;LSEGKQQLDVTKANGYVKPQVYKDDQDLNNQLKAANEYCLSTITYTTPKGKEIALDGSTLITWLSKQDDGSYTKDESVFKEKLTAFVKELASQYNSIGATRTFTGKDGQSHTVSGGTYGFRVSTDSEVSALLKMINENKSENNRTPEHTGQLPSGENGGLGTTYLEINITKQHLWFV
;
A
#
# COMPACT_ATOMS: atom_id res chain seq x y z
N LEU A 1 -33.69 -52.73 32.63
CA LEU A 1 -32.52 -51.88 32.38
C LEU A 1 -33.01 -50.60 31.72
N SER A 2 -33.24 -49.54 32.52
CA SER A 2 -33.59 -48.22 32.02
C SER A 2 -32.31 -47.52 31.57
N GLU A 3 -32.15 -47.27 30.29
CA GLU A 3 -31.13 -46.37 29.75
C GLU A 3 -31.44 -44.95 30.24
N GLY A 4 -30.82 -44.57 31.34
CA GLY A 4 -30.85 -43.21 31.82
C GLY A 4 -30.06 -42.32 30.83
N LYS A 5 -30.72 -41.58 29.97
CA LYS A 5 -30.11 -40.52 29.18
C LYS A 5 -29.55 -39.47 30.16
N GLN A 6 -28.25 -39.52 30.42
CA GLN A 6 -27.59 -38.42 31.11
C GLN A 6 -27.58 -37.21 30.21
N GLN A 7 -28.33 -36.19 30.53
CA GLN A 7 -28.19 -34.86 29.91
C GLN A 7 -26.98 -34.18 30.54
N LEU A 8 -25.93 -33.98 29.77
CA LEU A 8 -24.79 -33.19 30.15
C LEU A 8 -25.11 -31.71 29.86
N ASP A 9 -25.21 -30.90 30.91
CA ASP A 9 -25.26 -29.46 30.77
C ASP A 9 -23.85 -28.92 30.48
N VAL A 10 -23.54 -28.73 29.21
CA VAL A 10 -22.23 -28.28 28.74
C VAL A 10 -21.87 -26.87 29.24
N THR A 11 -22.84 -26.06 29.67
CA THR A 11 -22.62 -24.72 30.21
C THR A 11 -22.01 -24.75 31.62
N LYS A 12 -22.16 -25.89 32.33
CA LYS A 12 -21.66 -26.14 33.68
C LYS A 12 -20.42 -27.05 33.69
N ALA A 13 -20.01 -27.55 32.53
CA ALA A 13 -18.82 -28.39 32.40
C ALA A 13 -17.54 -27.54 32.49
N ASN A 14 -16.58 -27.98 33.31
CA ASN A 14 -15.27 -27.31 33.52
C ASN A 14 -14.36 -27.37 32.28
N GLY A 15 -14.76 -27.14 31.14
CA GLY A 15 -14.01 -27.14 29.87
C GLY A 15 -14.76 -26.40 28.78
N TYR A 16 -15.97 -25.95 29.08
CA TYR A 16 -16.72 -25.17 28.12
C TYR A 16 -16.28 -23.69 28.16
N VAL A 17 -15.61 -23.25 27.10
CA VAL A 17 -15.29 -21.83 26.89
C VAL A 17 -16.42 -21.22 26.07
N LYS A 18 -17.15 -20.26 26.66
CA LYS A 18 -18.16 -19.51 25.93
C LYS A 18 -17.52 -18.78 24.75
N PRO A 19 -18.06 -18.88 23.54
CA PRO A 19 -17.63 -18.03 22.45
C PRO A 19 -17.73 -16.55 22.85
N GLN A 20 -16.74 -15.75 22.48
CA GLN A 20 -16.77 -14.29 22.71
C GLN A 20 -17.64 -13.58 21.68
N VAL A 21 -17.86 -14.20 20.53
CA VAL A 21 -18.65 -13.67 19.42
C VAL A 21 -19.75 -14.65 19.06
N TYR A 22 -20.96 -14.15 18.91
CA TYR A 22 -22.14 -14.89 18.52
C TYR A 22 -22.65 -14.41 17.15
N LYS A 23 -23.43 -15.25 16.47
CA LYS A 23 -24.02 -14.95 15.16
C LYS A 23 -24.92 -13.69 15.18
N ASP A 24 -25.50 -13.37 16.32
CA ASP A 24 -26.38 -12.23 16.56
C ASP A 24 -25.66 -11.02 17.17
N ASP A 25 -24.33 -11.01 17.20
CA ASP A 25 -23.54 -9.86 17.59
C ASP A 25 -23.81 -8.70 16.63
N GLN A 26 -24.49 -7.67 17.17
CA GLN A 26 -24.97 -6.52 16.39
C GLN A 26 -23.81 -5.69 15.84
N ASP A 27 -22.77 -5.49 16.63
CA ASP A 27 -21.61 -4.68 16.22
C ASP A 27 -20.86 -5.34 15.07
N LEU A 28 -20.62 -6.65 15.19
CA LEU A 28 -19.95 -7.42 14.14
C LEU A 28 -20.79 -7.46 12.84
N ASN A 29 -22.10 -7.61 12.95
CA ASN A 29 -22.99 -7.61 11.79
C ASN A 29 -23.03 -6.22 11.11
N ASN A 30 -23.00 -5.14 11.89
CA ASN A 30 -22.90 -3.76 11.36
C ASN A 30 -21.56 -3.50 10.67
N GLN A 31 -20.45 -3.98 11.25
CA GLN A 31 -19.13 -3.91 10.61
C GLN A 31 -19.10 -4.70 9.29
N LEU A 32 -19.65 -5.92 9.30
CA LEU A 32 -19.70 -6.76 8.09
C LEU A 32 -20.52 -6.09 6.97
N LYS A 33 -21.65 -5.47 7.32
CA LYS A 33 -22.47 -4.71 6.37
C LYS A 33 -21.68 -3.57 5.74
N ALA A 34 -21.01 -2.77 6.56
CA ALA A 34 -20.20 -1.65 6.09
C ALA A 34 -18.97 -2.12 5.28
N ALA A 35 -18.33 -3.23 5.69
CA ALA A 35 -17.23 -3.81 4.93
C ALA A 35 -17.67 -4.25 3.53
N ASN A 36 -18.84 -4.86 3.40
CA ASN A 36 -19.43 -5.26 2.13
C ASN A 36 -19.86 -4.05 1.26
N GLU A 37 -20.06 -2.89 1.86
CA GLU A 37 -20.43 -1.67 1.13
C GLU A 37 -19.21 -0.85 0.68
N TYR A 38 -18.20 -0.72 1.57
CA TYR A 38 -17.12 0.25 1.37
C TYR A 38 -15.72 -0.36 1.21
N CYS A 39 -15.53 -1.65 1.49
CA CYS A 39 -14.20 -2.25 1.66
C CYS A 39 -13.94 -3.42 0.70
N LEU A 40 -14.55 -3.42 -0.49
CA LEU A 40 -14.41 -4.53 -1.45
C LEU A 40 -13.17 -4.41 -2.35
N SER A 41 -12.58 -3.23 -2.43
CA SER A 41 -11.42 -2.99 -3.29
C SER A 41 -10.14 -3.56 -2.68
N THR A 42 -9.32 -4.16 -3.53
CA THR A 42 -7.94 -4.56 -3.20
C THR A 42 -7.00 -3.99 -4.26
N ILE A 43 -6.07 -3.16 -3.84
CA ILE A 43 -5.11 -2.51 -4.71
C ILE A 43 -3.71 -2.82 -4.17
N THR A 44 -2.88 -3.46 -4.99
CA THR A 44 -1.52 -3.84 -4.59
C THR A 44 -0.47 -3.07 -5.38
N TYR A 45 0.68 -2.87 -4.76
CA TYR A 45 1.84 -2.20 -5.32
C TYR A 45 3.08 -3.04 -5.06
N THR A 46 4.00 -3.08 -6.01
CA THR A 46 5.34 -3.62 -5.79
C THR A 46 6.34 -2.48 -5.86
N THR A 47 6.99 -2.18 -4.75
CA THR A 47 7.96 -1.09 -4.68
C THR A 47 9.22 -1.41 -5.50
N PRO A 48 10.04 -0.41 -5.87
CA PRO A 48 11.32 -0.64 -6.57
C PRO A 48 12.28 -1.57 -5.83
N LYS A 49 12.09 -1.76 -4.52
CA LYS A 49 12.88 -2.68 -3.68
C LYS A 49 12.24 -4.07 -3.55
N GLY A 50 11.17 -4.35 -4.31
CA GLY A 50 10.47 -5.63 -4.30
C GLY A 50 9.54 -5.85 -3.10
N LYS A 51 9.27 -4.83 -2.27
CA LYS A 51 8.31 -4.92 -1.17
C LYS A 51 6.89 -4.76 -1.72
N GLU A 52 6.00 -5.67 -1.36
CA GLU A 52 4.57 -5.54 -1.63
C GLU A 52 3.89 -4.66 -0.59
N ILE A 53 2.98 -3.81 -1.04
CA ILE A 53 2.12 -2.95 -0.24
C ILE A 53 0.70 -3.14 -0.76
N ALA A 54 -0.23 -3.40 0.14
CA ALA A 54 -1.65 -3.58 -0.21
C ALA A 54 -2.52 -2.54 0.49
N LEU A 55 -3.47 -2.00 -0.24
CA LEU A 55 -4.63 -1.29 0.26
C LEU A 55 -5.83 -2.20 0.03
N ASP A 56 -6.29 -2.85 1.07
CA ASP A 56 -7.33 -3.87 1.03
C ASP A 56 -8.45 -3.61 2.04
N GLY A 57 -9.46 -4.48 2.03
CA GLY A 57 -10.59 -4.38 2.95
C GLY A 57 -10.21 -4.38 4.42
N SER A 58 -9.13 -5.07 4.81
CA SER A 58 -8.65 -5.09 6.20
C SER A 58 -8.12 -3.73 6.66
N THR A 59 -7.53 -2.98 5.74
CA THR A 59 -7.09 -1.60 5.96
C THR A 59 -8.26 -0.64 5.90
N LEU A 60 -9.09 -0.74 4.86
CA LEU A 60 -10.20 0.19 4.61
C LEU A 60 -11.24 0.18 5.73
N ILE A 61 -11.53 -0.99 6.32
CA ILE A 61 -12.49 -1.11 7.43
C ILE A 61 -12.06 -0.30 8.67
N THR A 62 -10.76 -0.15 8.89
CA THR A 62 -10.23 0.62 10.03
C THR A 62 -10.42 2.13 9.86
N TRP A 63 -10.79 2.58 8.66
CA TRP A 63 -11.03 3.99 8.33
C TRP A 63 -12.50 4.39 8.42
N LEU A 64 -13.39 3.41 8.64
CA LEU A 64 -14.81 3.66 8.85
C LEU A 64 -15.05 4.23 10.24
N SER A 65 -16.04 5.12 10.35
CA SER A 65 -16.46 5.73 11.60
C SER A 65 -17.68 5.03 12.16
N LYS A 66 -17.60 4.60 13.43
CA LYS A 66 -18.75 4.07 14.16
C LYS A 66 -19.65 5.23 14.59
N GLN A 67 -20.94 5.09 14.33
CA GLN A 67 -21.98 6.06 14.69
C GLN A 67 -22.61 5.70 16.05
N ASP A 68 -23.36 6.63 16.63
CA ASP A 68 -24.02 6.44 17.92
C ASP A 68 -25.08 5.31 17.90
N ASP A 69 -25.67 5.04 16.74
CA ASP A 69 -26.60 3.94 16.52
C ASP A 69 -25.92 2.57 16.32
N GLY A 70 -24.60 2.55 16.41
CA GLY A 70 -23.76 1.35 16.21
C GLY A 70 -23.51 1.00 14.75
N SER A 71 -24.00 1.78 13.78
CA SER A 71 -23.66 1.60 12.37
C SER A 71 -22.24 2.09 12.07
N TYR A 72 -21.69 1.66 10.93
CA TYR A 72 -20.40 2.14 10.44
C TYR A 72 -20.60 2.85 9.11
N THR A 73 -20.01 4.04 8.98
CA THR A 73 -20.11 4.84 7.78
C THR A 73 -18.75 5.32 7.32
N LYS A 74 -18.65 5.65 6.04
CA LYS A 74 -17.49 6.29 5.45
C LYS A 74 -17.62 7.80 5.59
N ASP A 75 -16.91 8.39 6.57
CA ASP A 75 -16.73 9.84 6.62
C ASP A 75 -15.74 10.24 5.52
N GLU A 76 -16.20 11.00 4.52
CA GLU A 76 -15.41 11.35 3.34
C GLU A 76 -14.14 12.13 3.68
N SER A 77 -14.17 12.99 4.70
CA SER A 77 -13.02 13.80 5.09
C SER A 77 -11.96 12.97 5.82
N VAL A 78 -12.38 12.17 6.78
CA VAL A 78 -11.50 11.23 7.53
C VAL A 78 -10.91 10.19 6.58
N PHE A 79 -11.73 9.64 5.70
CA PHE A 79 -11.30 8.63 4.74
C PHE A 79 -10.26 9.20 3.76
N LYS A 80 -10.48 10.41 3.24
CA LYS A 80 -9.53 11.11 2.39
C LYS A 80 -8.22 11.43 3.11
N GLU A 81 -8.27 11.82 4.38
CA GLU A 81 -7.08 12.07 5.20
C GLU A 81 -6.25 10.78 5.36
N LYS A 82 -6.89 9.68 5.75
CA LYS A 82 -6.24 8.37 5.89
C LYS A 82 -5.64 7.88 4.59
N LEU A 83 -6.36 8.02 3.49
CA LEU A 83 -5.88 7.66 2.16
C LEU A 83 -4.68 8.52 1.74
N THR A 84 -4.72 9.83 2.05
CA THR A 84 -3.59 10.73 1.80
C THR A 84 -2.35 10.32 2.59
N ALA A 85 -2.53 9.92 3.85
CA ALA A 85 -1.44 9.41 4.68
C ALA A 85 -0.85 8.12 4.10
N PHE A 86 -1.70 7.19 3.66
CA PHE A 86 -1.28 5.97 2.98
C PHE A 86 -0.46 6.26 1.71
N VAL A 87 -0.94 7.17 0.85
CA VAL A 87 -0.23 7.55 -0.39
C VAL A 87 1.08 8.25 -0.10
N LYS A 88 1.18 9.06 0.95
CA LYS A 88 2.46 9.66 1.37
C LYS A 88 3.47 8.61 1.83
N GLU A 89 3.03 7.61 2.58
CA GLU A 89 3.89 6.48 2.97
C GLU A 89 4.32 5.67 1.73
N LEU A 90 3.40 5.37 0.84
CA LEU A 90 3.70 4.73 -0.45
C LEU A 90 4.73 5.55 -1.24
N ALA A 91 4.55 6.87 -1.33
CA ALA A 91 5.46 7.77 -2.03
C ALA A 91 6.88 7.73 -1.46
N SER A 92 7.03 7.57 -0.15
CA SER A 92 8.34 7.44 0.50
C SER A 92 9.15 6.24 0.00
N GLN A 93 8.45 5.19 -0.48
CA GLN A 93 9.08 3.97 -1.00
C GLN A 93 9.45 4.06 -2.49
N TYR A 94 8.83 4.99 -3.23
CA TYR A 94 9.01 5.16 -4.67
C TYR A 94 9.85 6.37 -5.06
N ASN A 95 9.74 7.47 -4.32
CA ASN A 95 10.35 8.74 -4.69
C ASN A 95 11.86 8.64 -4.75
N SER A 96 12.42 9.07 -5.87
CA SER A 96 13.85 9.03 -6.15
C SER A 96 14.40 10.28 -6.88
N ILE A 97 13.55 11.27 -7.17
CA ILE A 97 14.02 12.56 -7.68
C ILE A 97 14.89 13.24 -6.60
N GLY A 98 16.06 13.70 -6.99
CA GLY A 98 17.01 14.35 -6.09
C GLY A 98 17.81 13.41 -5.19
N ALA A 99 17.59 12.10 -5.28
CA ALA A 99 18.34 11.11 -4.52
C ALA A 99 19.82 11.10 -4.90
N THR A 100 20.66 10.83 -3.92
CA THR A 100 22.09 10.57 -4.15
C THR A 100 22.26 9.21 -4.83
N ARG A 101 23.07 9.18 -5.89
CA ARG A 101 23.36 7.99 -6.69
C ARG A 101 24.85 7.84 -6.88
N THR A 102 25.30 6.59 -6.86
CA THR A 102 26.69 6.26 -7.14
C THR A 102 26.73 5.38 -8.37
N PHE A 103 27.57 5.70 -9.31
CA PHE A 103 27.81 4.93 -10.53
C PHE A 103 29.30 4.72 -10.75
N THR A 104 29.64 3.68 -11.51
CA THR A 104 31.02 3.42 -11.92
C THR A 104 31.21 3.96 -13.34
N GLY A 105 32.12 4.91 -13.49
CA GLY A 105 32.48 5.49 -14.77
C GLY A 105 33.36 4.56 -15.61
N LYS A 106 33.56 4.92 -16.88
CA LYS A 106 34.47 4.19 -17.79
C LYS A 106 35.95 4.33 -17.42
N ASP A 107 36.26 5.25 -16.57
CA ASP A 107 37.58 5.38 -15.92
C ASP A 107 37.80 4.36 -14.79
N GLY A 108 36.80 3.51 -14.50
CA GLY A 108 36.83 2.53 -13.42
C GLY A 108 36.62 3.11 -12.02
N GLN A 109 36.35 4.43 -11.91
CA GLN A 109 36.17 5.10 -10.64
C GLN A 109 34.68 5.18 -10.26
N SER A 110 34.43 5.21 -8.96
CA SER A 110 33.10 5.43 -8.41
C SER A 110 32.81 6.92 -8.30
N HIS A 111 31.73 7.36 -8.92
CA HIS A 111 31.28 8.74 -8.93
C HIS A 111 29.95 8.87 -8.22
N THR A 112 29.81 9.85 -7.34
CA THR A 112 28.58 10.12 -6.61
C THR A 112 27.97 11.43 -7.08
N VAL A 113 26.71 11.40 -7.46
CA VAL A 113 25.91 12.56 -7.84
C VAL A 113 24.66 12.66 -6.97
N SER A 114 24.24 13.87 -6.67
CA SER A 114 23.05 14.15 -5.89
C SER A 114 22.27 15.30 -6.49
N GLY A 115 20.99 15.37 -6.16
CA GLY A 115 20.09 16.39 -6.69
C GLY A 115 19.64 16.10 -8.12
N GLY A 116 19.25 17.14 -8.84
CA GLY A 116 18.73 17.04 -10.20
C GLY A 116 17.26 16.61 -10.26
N THR A 117 16.74 16.48 -11.48
CA THR A 117 15.34 16.21 -11.76
C THR A 117 15.08 14.77 -12.21
N TYR A 118 16.13 13.97 -12.41
CA TYR A 118 16.00 12.58 -12.81
C TYR A 118 15.50 11.71 -11.66
N GLY A 119 14.50 10.90 -11.94
CA GLY A 119 13.93 9.98 -10.98
C GLY A 119 12.41 9.93 -11.08
N PHE A 120 11.81 9.29 -10.08
CA PHE A 120 10.38 9.06 -9.95
C PHE A 120 9.82 9.88 -8.79
N ARG A 121 8.66 10.46 -8.97
CA ARG A 121 7.92 11.14 -7.90
C ARG A 121 6.44 10.82 -8.01
N VAL A 122 5.88 10.24 -6.97
CA VAL A 122 4.44 10.01 -6.87
C VAL A 122 3.70 11.34 -6.83
N SER A 123 2.67 11.47 -7.66
CA SER A 123 1.73 12.59 -7.67
C SER A 123 0.64 12.31 -6.64
N THR A 124 0.88 12.70 -5.39
CA THR A 124 0.03 12.33 -4.24
C THR A 124 -1.44 12.66 -4.48
N ASP A 125 -1.77 13.86 -4.94
CA ASP A 125 -3.17 14.27 -5.12
C ASP A 125 -3.86 13.49 -6.26
N SER A 126 -3.12 13.21 -7.34
CA SER A 126 -3.64 12.41 -8.46
C SER A 126 -3.88 10.97 -8.04
N GLU A 127 -2.93 10.37 -7.30
CA GLU A 127 -3.08 9.00 -6.82
C GLU A 127 -4.21 8.88 -5.80
N VAL A 128 -4.34 9.81 -4.85
CA VAL A 128 -5.48 9.85 -3.91
C VAL A 128 -6.80 9.92 -4.67
N SER A 129 -6.89 10.75 -5.71
CA SER A 129 -8.09 10.89 -6.52
C SER A 129 -8.42 9.61 -7.29
N ALA A 130 -7.41 8.96 -7.87
CA ALA A 130 -7.56 7.70 -8.57
C ALA A 130 -8.02 6.58 -7.63
N LEU A 131 -7.40 6.46 -6.45
CA LEU A 131 -7.76 5.46 -5.46
C LEU A 131 -9.17 5.67 -4.90
N LEU A 132 -9.58 6.91 -4.60
CA LEU A 132 -10.94 7.22 -4.17
C LEU A 132 -11.97 6.76 -5.21
N LYS A 133 -11.69 7.01 -6.49
CA LYS A 133 -12.56 6.56 -7.57
C LYS A 133 -12.64 5.04 -7.62
N MET A 134 -11.50 4.34 -7.55
CA MET A 134 -11.46 2.88 -7.57
C MET A 134 -12.23 2.27 -6.40
N ILE A 135 -12.04 2.79 -5.19
CA ILE A 135 -12.72 2.32 -3.99
C ILE A 135 -14.23 2.55 -4.10
N ASN A 136 -14.66 3.72 -4.56
CA ASN A 136 -16.09 4.02 -4.75
C ASN A 136 -16.76 3.16 -5.84
N GLU A 137 -15.98 2.71 -6.82
CA GLU A 137 -16.43 1.82 -7.90
C GLU A 137 -16.22 0.32 -7.57
N ASN A 138 -15.74 0.00 -6.36
CA ASN A 138 -15.39 -1.36 -5.92
C ASN A 138 -14.43 -2.06 -6.90
N LYS A 139 -13.50 -1.31 -7.47
CA LYS A 139 -12.48 -1.82 -8.40
C LYS A 139 -11.23 -2.26 -7.66
N SER A 140 -10.66 -3.37 -8.11
CA SER A 140 -9.37 -3.88 -7.65
C SER A 140 -8.33 -3.81 -8.77
N GLU A 141 -7.07 -3.61 -8.40
CA GLU A 141 -5.95 -3.59 -9.34
C GLU A 141 -4.71 -4.21 -8.66
N ASN A 142 -4.10 -5.16 -9.36
CA ASN A 142 -2.88 -5.80 -8.86
C ASN A 142 -1.65 -5.15 -9.48
N ASN A 143 -0.62 -4.96 -8.65
CA ASN A 143 0.67 -4.41 -9.06
C ASN A 143 0.55 -3.06 -9.78
N ARG A 144 -0.25 -2.17 -9.19
CA ARG A 144 -0.47 -0.83 -9.71
C ARG A 144 0.81 0.00 -9.67
N THR A 145 1.07 0.76 -10.71
CA THR A 145 2.05 1.85 -10.67
C THR A 145 1.34 3.12 -10.20
N PRO A 146 1.81 3.77 -9.13
CA PRO A 146 1.18 5.01 -8.67
C PRO A 146 1.20 6.12 -9.73
N GLU A 147 0.22 7.01 -9.71
CA GLU A 147 0.26 8.23 -10.50
C GLU A 147 1.52 9.03 -10.19
N HIS A 148 2.29 9.40 -11.21
CA HIS A 148 3.64 9.90 -11.02
C HIS A 148 4.12 10.87 -12.08
N THR A 149 5.24 11.52 -11.79
CA THR A 149 6.07 12.24 -12.75
C THR A 149 7.47 11.62 -12.78
N GLY A 150 8.15 11.77 -13.92
CA GLY A 150 9.48 11.19 -14.13
C GLY A 150 9.44 9.69 -14.42
N GLN A 151 10.54 9.01 -14.18
CA GLN A 151 10.72 7.59 -14.49
C GLN A 151 11.42 6.87 -13.33
N LEU A 152 11.04 5.61 -13.10
CA LEU A 152 11.81 4.75 -12.20
C LEU A 152 13.24 4.62 -12.73
N PRO A 153 14.25 4.90 -11.92
CA PRO A 153 15.63 4.69 -12.32
C PRO A 153 15.87 3.23 -12.68
N SER A 154 16.69 2.99 -13.68
CA SER A 154 17.23 1.65 -13.91
C SER A 154 17.88 1.10 -12.64
N GLY A 155 17.74 -0.19 -12.37
CA GLY A 155 18.43 -0.85 -11.24
C GLY A 155 19.95 -0.95 -11.42
N GLU A 156 20.46 -0.65 -12.62
CA GLU A 156 21.85 -0.85 -12.99
C GLU A 156 22.64 0.47 -12.96
N ASN A 157 23.89 0.35 -12.58
CA ASN A 157 24.89 1.44 -12.56
C ASN A 157 24.35 2.74 -11.97
N GLY A 158 23.82 2.72 -10.75
CA GLY A 158 23.32 3.89 -10.04
C GLY A 158 22.09 4.56 -10.68
N GLY A 159 21.40 3.85 -11.56
CA GLY A 159 20.23 4.34 -12.26
C GLY A 159 20.49 4.84 -13.67
N LEU A 160 21.73 4.80 -14.16
CA LEU A 160 22.08 5.17 -15.53
C LEU A 160 21.66 4.09 -16.55
N GLY A 161 21.55 2.84 -16.12
CA GLY A 161 21.32 1.70 -17.02
C GLY A 161 22.58 1.25 -17.73
N THR A 162 22.39 0.48 -18.80
CA THR A 162 23.47 -0.13 -19.58
C THR A 162 23.88 0.70 -20.79
N THR A 163 23.05 1.65 -21.21
CA THR A 163 23.29 2.46 -22.42
C THR A 163 23.26 3.94 -22.04
N TYR A 164 24.40 4.59 -22.12
CA TYR A 164 24.55 6.00 -21.81
C TYR A 164 25.77 6.63 -22.51
N LEU A 165 25.82 7.95 -22.47
CA LEU A 165 26.96 8.69 -22.99
C LEU A 165 27.72 9.28 -21.80
N GLU A 166 29.02 9.01 -21.72
CA GLU A 166 29.90 9.54 -20.69
C GLU A 166 30.92 10.50 -21.29
N ILE A 167 31.06 11.69 -20.70
CA ILE A 167 32.03 12.69 -21.12
C ILE A 167 32.96 13.00 -19.93
N ASN A 168 34.23 12.70 -20.08
CA ASN A 168 35.25 13.11 -19.13
C ASN A 168 35.95 14.36 -19.65
N ILE A 169 35.58 15.51 -19.05
CA ILE A 169 36.09 16.82 -19.50
C ILE A 169 37.62 16.95 -19.28
N THR A 170 38.11 16.40 -18.18
CA THR A 170 39.56 16.48 -17.86
C THR A 170 40.40 15.68 -18.83
N LYS A 171 39.92 14.48 -19.24
CA LYS A 171 40.60 13.62 -20.21
C LYS A 171 40.24 13.94 -21.65
N GLN A 172 39.32 14.87 -21.90
CA GLN A 172 38.80 15.24 -23.22
C GLN A 172 38.33 14.00 -24.00
N HIS A 173 37.64 13.09 -23.30
CA HIS A 173 37.22 11.81 -23.84
C HIS A 173 35.71 11.59 -23.70
N LEU A 174 35.11 10.98 -24.73
CA LEU A 174 33.71 10.64 -24.79
C LEU A 174 33.58 9.14 -25.02
N TRP A 175 32.76 8.48 -24.23
CA TRP A 175 32.36 7.08 -24.41
C TRP A 175 30.88 6.99 -24.70
N PHE A 176 30.54 6.18 -25.67
CA PHE A 176 29.19 5.64 -25.83
C PHE A 176 29.15 4.22 -25.25
N VAL A 177 28.28 3.97 -24.30
CA VAL A 177 28.21 2.75 -23.51
C VAL A 177 26.92 2.01 -23.81
#